data_9a87dd80c9abbce1cd717b248885ce6f
#
_entry.id   9a87dd80c9abbce1cd717b248885ce6f
#
_cell.length_a   1.000
_cell.length_b   1.000
_cell.length_c   1.000
_cell.angle_alpha   90.00
_cell.angle_beta   90.00
_cell.angle_gamma   90.00
#
_symmetry.space_group_name_H-M   'P 1'
#
loop_
_entity.id
_entity.type
_entity.pdbx_description
1 polymer ?
#
loop_
_entity_poly.entity_id
_entity_poly.type
_entity_poly.pdbx_seq_one_letter_code
_entity_poly.pdbx_strand_id
1 'polypeptide(L)'
;MTDTLLKIRGLKLEGRSDETWNPIINGIDLTLAKGEVLGLIGESGAGKSTLGLAAMGFTRDGVRISEGSVEFDGIDLLKASASVKRGLLGKRIAYVAQSAAASFNPAHRIMDQHVEGPVQHGVMSRAESEADGMALYEKLRLPDPENIGFRYPHQVS
;
A
#
# COMPACT_ATOMS: atom_id res chain seq x y z
N MET A 1 5.18 -23.99 -15.19
CA MET A 1 5.86 -23.29 -14.09
C MET A 1 4.96 -22.15 -13.67
N THR A 2 4.52 -22.13 -12.43
CA THR A 2 3.70 -21.02 -11.89
C THR A 2 4.56 -19.77 -11.86
N ASP A 3 4.11 -18.72 -12.56
CA ASP A 3 4.83 -17.46 -12.67
C ASP A 3 4.76 -16.71 -11.31
N THR A 4 5.85 -16.73 -10.55
CA THR A 4 5.92 -16.16 -9.20
C THR A 4 5.89 -14.63 -9.30
N LEU A 5 4.93 -14.00 -8.62
CA LEU A 5 4.79 -12.56 -8.54
C LEU A 5 5.51 -11.96 -7.34
N LEU A 6 5.31 -12.56 -6.17
CA LEU A 6 5.94 -12.12 -4.92
C LEU A 6 6.63 -13.30 -4.24
N LYS A 7 7.84 -13.06 -3.76
CA LYS A 7 8.63 -14.05 -3.03
C LYS A 7 9.30 -13.41 -1.84
N ILE A 8 8.98 -13.90 -0.66
CA ILE A 8 9.57 -13.48 0.61
C ILE A 8 10.38 -14.64 1.16
N ARG A 9 11.59 -14.38 1.66
CA ARG A 9 12.46 -15.40 2.24
C ARG A 9 13.08 -14.91 3.54
N GLY A 10 12.92 -15.68 4.60
CA GLY A 10 13.52 -15.48 5.92
C GLY A 10 13.21 -14.09 6.51
N LEU A 11 12.06 -13.49 6.18
CA LEU A 11 11.77 -12.10 6.53
C LEU A 11 11.58 -11.96 8.04
N LYS A 12 12.41 -11.13 8.67
CA LYS A 12 12.29 -10.75 10.08
C LYS A 12 11.96 -9.26 10.19
N LEU A 13 10.99 -8.97 11.04
CA LEU A 13 10.57 -7.60 11.35
C LEU A 13 10.69 -7.36 12.84
N GLU A 14 11.20 -6.19 13.19
CA GLU A 14 11.35 -5.74 14.57
C GLU A 14 10.67 -4.40 14.78
N GLY A 15 10.04 -4.24 15.94
CA GLY A 15 9.46 -3.00 16.42
C GLY A 15 10.27 -2.39 17.53
N ARG A 16 10.40 -1.07 17.52
CA ARG A 16 11.09 -0.33 18.59
C ARG A 16 10.13 -0.08 19.75
N SER A 17 10.52 -0.52 20.94
CA SER A 17 9.86 -0.17 22.20
C SER A 17 10.91 0.37 23.14
N ASP A 18 10.72 1.59 23.58
CA ASP A 18 11.74 2.36 24.30
C ASP A 18 13.05 2.44 23.50
N GLU A 19 14.13 1.92 23.97
CA GLU A 19 15.41 1.89 23.25
C GLU A 19 15.76 0.51 22.68
N THR A 20 14.84 -0.45 22.77
CA THR A 20 15.06 -1.84 22.35
C THR A 20 14.27 -2.21 21.10
N TRP A 21 14.84 -3.10 20.29
CA TRP A 21 14.17 -3.71 19.14
C TRP A 21 13.65 -5.08 19.52
N ASN A 22 12.35 -5.27 19.38
CA ASN A 22 11.66 -6.51 19.72
C ASN A 22 11.10 -7.18 18.47
N PRO A 23 11.18 -8.50 18.35
CA PRO A 23 10.69 -9.20 17.17
C PRO A 23 9.16 -9.09 17.04
N ILE A 24 8.70 -8.70 15.84
CA ILE A 24 7.28 -8.73 15.43
C ILE A 24 7.05 -9.98 14.57
N ILE A 25 7.97 -10.26 13.65
CA ILE A 25 7.95 -11.44 12.77
C ILE A 25 9.34 -12.07 12.82
N ASN A 26 9.38 -13.37 13.03
CA ASN A 26 10.61 -14.12 13.22
C ASN A 26 10.85 -15.17 12.12
N GLY A 27 11.19 -14.69 10.93
CA GLY A 27 11.57 -15.56 9.82
C GLY A 27 10.37 -16.16 9.08
N ILE A 28 9.76 -15.39 8.17
CA ILE A 28 8.65 -15.88 7.33
C ILE A 28 9.12 -16.11 5.90
N ASP A 29 8.67 -17.23 5.32
CA ASP A 29 8.76 -17.54 3.91
C ASP A 29 7.37 -17.51 3.29
N LEU A 30 7.23 -16.87 2.13
CA LEU A 30 5.98 -16.75 1.42
C LEU A 30 6.23 -16.66 -0.08
N THR A 31 5.40 -17.30 -0.86
CA THR A 31 5.41 -17.18 -2.32
C THR A 31 3.98 -16.97 -2.79
N LEU A 32 3.78 -16.00 -3.70
CA LEU A 32 2.50 -15.69 -4.32
C LEU A 32 2.69 -15.73 -5.83
N ALA A 33 1.88 -16.53 -6.51
CA ALA A 33 1.87 -16.61 -7.97
C ALA A 33 1.00 -15.49 -8.58
N LYS A 34 1.19 -15.20 -9.86
CA LYS A 34 0.27 -14.30 -10.60
C LYS A 34 -1.14 -14.89 -10.60
N GLY A 35 -2.14 -14.05 -10.30
CA GLY A 35 -3.54 -14.44 -10.21
C GLY A 35 -3.93 -15.19 -8.94
N GLU A 36 -3.01 -15.43 -8.03
CA GLU A 36 -3.26 -16.07 -6.74
C GLU A 36 -3.76 -15.05 -5.70
N VAL A 37 -4.62 -15.50 -4.79
CA VAL A 37 -5.08 -14.74 -3.62
C VAL A 37 -4.61 -15.45 -2.36
N LEU A 38 -3.86 -14.76 -1.52
CA LEU A 38 -3.35 -15.27 -0.24
C LEU A 38 -4.05 -14.58 0.92
N GLY A 39 -4.72 -15.37 1.78
CA GLY A 39 -5.32 -14.90 3.01
C GLY A 39 -4.34 -14.95 4.19
N LEU A 40 -4.20 -13.85 4.93
CA LEU A 40 -3.45 -13.82 6.19
C LEU A 40 -4.41 -13.90 7.38
N ILE A 41 -4.33 -14.98 8.13
CA ILE A 41 -5.19 -15.25 9.30
C ILE A 41 -4.33 -15.23 10.57
N GLY A 42 -4.87 -14.76 11.66
CA GLY A 42 -4.21 -14.69 12.97
C GLY A 42 -4.85 -13.67 13.89
N GLU A 43 -4.46 -13.68 15.14
CA GLU A 43 -4.97 -12.77 16.18
C GLU A 43 -4.67 -11.30 15.88
N SER A 44 -5.40 -10.39 16.55
CA SER A 44 -5.08 -8.95 16.52
C SER A 44 -3.68 -8.73 17.11
N GLY A 45 -2.87 -7.92 16.46
CA GLY A 45 -1.47 -7.70 16.89
C GLY A 45 -0.44 -8.71 16.37
N ALA A 46 -0.86 -9.81 15.71
CA ALA A 46 0.06 -10.84 15.16
C ALA A 46 0.95 -10.37 13.99
N GLY A 47 1.02 -9.07 13.68
CA GLY A 47 1.90 -8.54 12.65
C GLY A 47 1.39 -8.63 11.22
N LYS A 48 0.13 -9.05 10.98
CA LYS A 48 -0.44 -9.21 9.62
C LYS A 48 -0.32 -7.96 8.75
N SER A 49 -0.76 -6.82 9.26
CA SER A 49 -0.68 -5.54 8.53
C SER A 49 0.77 -5.08 8.33
N THR A 50 1.65 -5.39 9.29
CA THR A 50 3.08 -5.08 9.20
C THR A 50 3.74 -5.94 8.13
N LEU A 51 3.37 -7.23 8.04
CA LEU A 51 3.82 -8.11 6.96
C LEU A 51 3.34 -7.61 5.60
N GLY A 52 2.07 -7.21 5.48
CA GLY A 52 1.52 -6.66 4.23
C GLY A 52 2.29 -5.43 3.74
N LEU A 53 2.65 -4.51 4.64
CA LEU A 53 3.49 -3.36 4.30
C LEU A 53 4.91 -3.77 3.92
N ALA A 54 5.52 -4.68 4.69
CA ALA A 54 6.86 -5.17 4.40
C ALA A 54 6.94 -5.92 3.05
N ALA A 55 5.87 -6.62 2.65
CA ALA A 55 5.76 -7.26 1.34
C ALA A 55 5.80 -6.26 0.17
N MET A 56 5.52 -4.99 0.41
CA MET A 56 5.68 -3.89 -0.55
C MET A 56 7.05 -3.18 -0.44
N GLY A 57 7.96 -3.70 0.39
CA GLY A 57 9.25 -3.07 0.67
C GLY A 57 9.14 -1.79 1.52
N PHE A 58 8.08 -1.68 2.35
CA PHE A 58 7.80 -0.52 3.19
C PHE A 58 7.65 -0.92 4.66
N THR A 59 8.09 -0.05 5.57
CA THR A 59 7.84 -0.19 7.01
C THR A 59 7.33 1.14 7.58
N ARG A 60 6.54 1.08 8.65
CA ARG A 60 6.14 2.27 9.42
C ARG A 60 7.28 2.73 10.32
N ASP A 61 7.20 3.97 10.77
CA ASP A 61 8.10 4.48 11.80
C ASP A 61 8.09 3.57 13.02
N GLY A 62 9.28 3.34 13.59
CA GLY A 62 9.44 2.41 14.70
C GLY A 62 9.43 0.92 14.32
N VAL A 63 9.37 0.58 13.02
CA VAL A 63 9.49 -0.80 12.51
C VAL A 63 10.64 -0.88 11.52
N ARG A 64 11.42 -1.96 11.58
CA ARG A 64 12.47 -2.25 10.59
C ARG A 64 12.42 -3.69 10.10
N ILE A 65 12.91 -3.89 8.90
CA ILE A 65 13.26 -5.22 8.38
C ILE A 65 14.69 -5.49 8.84
N SER A 66 14.88 -6.49 9.71
CA SER A 66 16.19 -6.83 10.23
C SER A 66 16.90 -7.88 9.39
N GLU A 67 16.16 -8.80 8.77
CA GLU A 67 16.72 -9.86 7.93
C GLU A 67 15.71 -10.25 6.82
N GLY A 68 16.21 -10.98 5.83
CA GLY A 68 15.42 -11.59 4.76
C GLY A 68 15.42 -10.81 3.46
N SER A 69 14.57 -11.22 2.53
CA SER A 69 14.40 -10.59 1.22
C SER A 69 12.94 -10.54 0.81
N VAL A 70 12.62 -9.53 0.00
CA VAL A 70 11.31 -9.34 -0.62
C VAL A 70 11.52 -9.07 -2.10
N GLU A 71 11.13 -10.02 -2.93
CA GLU A 71 11.25 -9.94 -4.39
C GLU A 71 9.86 -9.84 -5.02
N PHE A 72 9.64 -8.81 -5.83
CA PHE A 72 8.42 -8.61 -6.60
C PHE A 72 8.76 -8.61 -8.09
N ASP A 73 8.23 -9.59 -8.83
CA ASP A 73 8.44 -9.77 -10.27
C ASP A 73 9.93 -9.67 -10.67
N GLY A 74 10.81 -10.35 -9.91
CA GLY A 74 12.26 -10.36 -10.09
C GLY A 74 13.01 -9.15 -9.51
N ILE A 75 12.33 -8.19 -8.90
CA ILE A 75 12.93 -6.98 -8.32
C ILE A 75 13.04 -7.14 -6.80
N ASP A 76 14.26 -7.09 -6.25
CA ASP A 76 14.48 -7.03 -4.79
C ASP A 76 14.04 -5.65 -4.26
N LEU A 77 12.87 -5.61 -3.62
CA LEU A 77 12.29 -4.36 -3.11
C LEU A 77 13.08 -3.76 -1.95
N LEU A 78 13.88 -4.55 -1.23
CA LEU A 78 14.67 -4.02 -0.11
C LEU A 78 15.91 -3.28 -0.60
N LYS A 79 16.45 -3.70 -1.76
CA LYS A 79 17.64 -3.10 -2.39
C LYS A 79 17.30 -2.08 -3.47
N ALA A 80 16.06 -2.09 -3.97
CA ALA A 80 15.61 -1.21 -5.03
C ALA A 80 15.72 0.27 -4.63
N SER A 81 16.14 1.11 -5.56
CA SER A 81 16.19 2.56 -5.36
C SER A 81 14.79 3.14 -5.14
N ALA A 82 14.72 4.32 -4.51
CA ALA A 82 13.47 5.03 -4.30
C ALA A 82 12.73 5.32 -5.63
N SER A 83 13.46 5.54 -6.72
CA SER A 83 12.88 5.75 -8.05
C SER A 83 12.18 4.49 -8.58
N VAL A 84 12.84 3.32 -8.46
CA VAL A 84 12.26 2.03 -8.87
C VAL A 84 11.00 1.74 -8.04
N LYS A 85 11.06 1.90 -6.72
CA LYS A 85 9.88 1.68 -5.84
C LYS A 85 8.72 2.60 -6.23
N ARG A 86 8.96 3.91 -6.45
CA ARG A 86 7.92 4.84 -6.90
C ARG A 86 7.29 4.44 -8.23
N GLY A 87 8.07 3.87 -9.15
CA GLY A 87 7.54 3.37 -10.43
C GLY A 87 6.63 2.15 -10.30
N LEU A 88 6.74 1.39 -9.20
CA LEU A 88 5.91 0.21 -8.92
C LEU A 88 4.66 0.57 -8.10
N LEU A 89 4.80 1.44 -7.11
CA LEU A 89 3.72 1.82 -6.20
C LEU A 89 2.66 2.67 -6.92
N GLY A 90 1.39 2.32 -6.73
CA GLY A 90 0.25 2.93 -7.41
C GLY A 90 0.00 2.43 -8.83
N LYS A 91 0.94 1.70 -9.44
CA LYS A 91 0.82 1.15 -10.79
C LYS A 91 0.80 -0.38 -10.83
N ARG A 92 1.72 -1.02 -10.14
CA ARG A 92 1.88 -2.48 -10.08
C ARG A 92 1.58 -3.04 -8.69
N ILE A 93 1.81 -2.26 -7.67
CA ILE A 93 1.57 -2.57 -6.26
C ILE A 93 0.68 -1.48 -5.70
N ALA A 94 -0.46 -1.85 -5.14
CA ALA A 94 -1.38 -0.95 -4.46
C ALA A 94 -1.67 -1.44 -3.04
N TYR A 95 -1.91 -0.50 -2.14
CA TYR A 95 -2.31 -0.76 -0.76
C TYR A 95 -3.71 -0.21 -0.50
N VAL A 96 -4.61 -1.09 -0.08
CA VAL A 96 -5.94 -0.68 0.38
C VAL A 96 -5.94 -0.69 1.90
N ALA A 97 -6.01 0.49 2.50
CA ALA A 97 -5.97 0.62 3.95
C ALA A 97 -7.30 0.22 4.59
N GLN A 98 -7.22 -0.32 5.81
CA GLN A 98 -8.40 -0.67 6.60
C GLN A 98 -9.25 0.56 6.96
N SER A 99 -8.60 1.71 7.21
CA SER A 99 -9.27 2.97 7.53
C SER A 99 -9.00 4.00 6.44
N ALA A 100 -10.03 4.39 5.71
CA ALA A 100 -9.95 5.45 4.72
C ALA A 100 -9.53 6.79 5.37
N ALA A 101 -10.11 7.12 6.52
CA ALA A 101 -9.79 8.37 7.24
C ALA A 101 -8.31 8.50 7.63
N ALA A 102 -7.66 7.37 7.97
CA ALA A 102 -6.23 7.35 8.30
C ALA A 102 -5.31 7.38 7.08
N SER A 103 -5.86 7.19 5.88
CA SER A 103 -5.07 7.12 4.63
C SER A 103 -4.99 8.45 3.91
N PHE A 104 -5.96 9.33 4.12
CA PHE A 104 -5.99 10.65 3.51
C PHE A 104 -5.18 11.68 4.31
N ASN A 105 -4.45 12.52 3.60
CA ASN A 105 -3.88 13.72 4.19
C ASN A 105 -5.01 14.74 4.45
N PRO A 106 -5.29 15.13 5.70
CA PRO A 106 -6.40 16.02 6.03
C PRO A 106 -6.24 17.44 5.47
N ALA A 107 -5.03 17.83 5.07
CA ALA A 107 -4.73 19.16 4.53
C ALA A 107 -5.08 19.30 3.03
N HIS A 108 -5.38 18.20 2.34
CA HIS A 108 -5.69 18.17 0.91
C HIS A 108 -7.11 17.66 0.66
N ARG A 109 -7.73 18.13 -0.43
CA ARG A 109 -9.03 17.64 -0.87
C ARG A 109 -8.91 16.19 -1.34
N ILE A 110 -9.99 15.44 -1.24
CA ILE A 110 -10.02 14.01 -1.64
C ILE A 110 -9.69 13.88 -3.13
N MET A 111 -10.25 14.72 -3.99
CA MET A 111 -9.98 14.69 -5.44
C MET A 111 -8.52 14.98 -5.76
N ASP A 112 -7.87 15.91 -5.07
CA ASP A 112 -6.45 16.21 -5.30
C ASP A 112 -5.57 14.97 -5.03
N GLN A 113 -5.90 14.21 -3.99
CA GLN A 113 -5.21 12.97 -3.65
C GLN A 113 -5.58 11.81 -4.59
N HIS A 114 -6.83 11.79 -5.08
CA HIS A 114 -7.29 10.79 -6.05
C HIS A 114 -6.54 10.91 -7.38
N VAL A 115 -6.41 12.13 -7.90
CA VAL A 115 -5.78 12.36 -9.21
C VAL A 115 -4.27 12.26 -9.19
N GLU A 116 -3.63 12.34 -8.02
CA GLU A 116 -2.16 12.34 -7.89
C GLU A 116 -1.52 11.12 -8.56
N GLY A 117 -2.01 9.92 -8.28
CA GLY A 117 -1.47 8.68 -8.84
C GLY A 117 -1.55 8.62 -10.37
N PRO A 118 -2.73 8.71 -10.99
CA PRO A 118 -2.88 8.66 -12.44
C PRO A 118 -2.09 9.74 -13.18
N VAL A 119 -2.05 10.95 -12.64
CA VAL A 119 -1.30 12.08 -13.25
C VAL A 119 0.21 11.86 -13.10
N GLN A 120 0.68 11.48 -11.93
CA GLN A 120 2.11 11.24 -11.68
C GLN A 120 2.66 10.10 -12.53
N HIS A 121 1.87 9.06 -12.79
CA HIS A 121 2.25 7.94 -13.64
C HIS A 121 1.99 8.19 -15.13
N GLY A 122 1.47 9.37 -15.50
CA GLY A 122 1.19 9.73 -16.90
C GLY A 122 0.11 8.86 -17.56
N VAL A 123 -0.80 8.30 -16.76
CA VAL A 123 -1.90 7.45 -17.24
C VAL A 123 -3.07 8.29 -17.75
N MET A 124 -3.36 9.38 -17.06
CA MET A 124 -4.43 10.32 -17.36
C MET A 124 -3.98 11.76 -17.13
N SER A 125 -4.58 12.69 -17.86
CA SER A 125 -4.54 14.12 -17.49
C SER A 125 -5.34 14.36 -16.21
N ARG A 126 -5.16 15.53 -15.57
CA ARG A 126 -5.93 15.88 -14.38
C ARG A 126 -7.44 15.87 -14.65
N ALA A 127 -7.87 16.47 -15.76
CA ALA A 127 -9.28 16.54 -16.11
C ALA A 127 -9.92 15.16 -16.35
N GLU A 128 -9.21 14.27 -17.05
CA GLU A 128 -9.65 12.88 -17.24
C GLU A 128 -9.73 12.14 -15.91
N SER A 129 -8.75 12.31 -15.03
CA SER A 129 -8.72 11.65 -13.72
C SER A 129 -9.80 12.19 -12.77
N GLU A 130 -10.15 13.47 -12.83
CA GLU A 130 -11.29 14.04 -12.09
C GLU A 130 -12.62 13.46 -12.58
N ALA A 131 -12.82 13.35 -13.89
CA ALA A 131 -14.01 12.74 -14.46
C ALA A 131 -14.13 11.25 -14.11
N ASP A 132 -13.04 10.50 -14.20
CA ASP A 132 -12.98 9.09 -13.78
C ASP A 132 -13.28 8.93 -12.27
N GLY A 133 -12.72 9.81 -11.45
CA GLY A 133 -12.96 9.83 -10.00
C GLY A 133 -14.44 10.04 -9.67
N MET A 134 -15.12 10.99 -10.30
CA MET A 134 -16.56 11.21 -10.11
C MET A 134 -17.38 9.99 -10.54
N ALA A 135 -17.04 9.36 -11.66
CA ALA A 135 -17.70 8.14 -12.11
C ALA A 135 -17.49 6.96 -11.14
N LEU A 136 -16.30 6.84 -10.55
CA LEU A 136 -16.02 5.84 -9.51
C LEU A 136 -16.82 6.12 -8.23
N TYR A 137 -16.95 7.36 -7.80
CA TYR A 137 -17.73 7.75 -6.63
C TYR A 137 -19.21 7.42 -6.81
N GLU A 138 -19.75 7.67 -8.01
CA GLU A 138 -21.13 7.28 -8.39
C GLU A 138 -21.29 5.75 -8.34
N LYS A 139 -20.38 5.00 -8.95
CA LYS A 139 -20.38 3.53 -8.93
C LYS A 139 -20.31 2.97 -7.52
N LEU A 140 -19.58 3.60 -6.62
CA LEU A 140 -19.49 3.25 -5.20
C LEU A 140 -20.70 3.75 -4.39
N ARG A 141 -21.64 4.46 -5.04
CA ARG A 141 -22.83 5.05 -4.40
C ARG A 141 -22.49 5.99 -3.24
N LEU A 142 -21.42 6.75 -3.40
CA LEU A 142 -21.08 7.76 -2.40
C LEU A 142 -22.11 8.91 -2.46
N PRO A 143 -22.42 9.55 -1.33
CA PRO A 143 -23.32 10.70 -1.33
C PRO A 143 -22.69 11.86 -2.09
N ASP A 144 -23.46 12.55 -2.93
CA ASP A 144 -23.05 13.73 -3.69
C ASP A 144 -21.77 13.49 -4.52
N PRO A 145 -21.76 12.48 -5.44
CA PRO A 145 -20.54 12.00 -6.10
C PRO A 145 -19.84 13.08 -6.93
N GLU A 146 -20.57 14.07 -7.43
CA GLU A 146 -20.00 15.19 -8.19
C GLU A 146 -19.17 16.15 -7.30
N ASN A 147 -19.51 16.29 -6.02
CA ASN A 147 -18.89 17.28 -5.15
C ASN A 147 -18.08 16.67 -4.00
N ILE A 148 -18.31 15.41 -3.63
CA ILE A 148 -17.64 14.77 -2.49
C ILE A 148 -16.11 14.83 -2.61
N GLY A 149 -15.57 14.66 -3.82
CA GLY A 149 -14.14 14.71 -4.10
C GLY A 149 -13.50 16.07 -3.80
N PHE A 150 -14.28 17.15 -3.88
CA PHE A 150 -13.79 18.50 -3.62
C PHE A 150 -13.85 18.92 -2.15
N ARG A 151 -14.33 18.02 -1.28
CA ARG A 151 -14.32 18.18 0.18
C ARG A 151 -12.99 17.71 0.77
N TYR A 152 -12.71 18.18 1.97
CA TYR A 152 -11.60 17.68 2.77
C TYR A 152 -12.02 16.37 3.50
N PRO A 153 -11.08 15.47 3.85
CA PRO A 153 -11.39 14.20 4.50
C PRO A 153 -12.26 14.33 5.76
N HIS A 154 -12.03 15.35 6.58
CA HIS A 154 -12.81 15.60 7.79
C HIS A 154 -14.26 16.06 7.54
N GLN A 155 -14.62 16.40 6.29
CA GLN A 155 -15.98 16.80 5.90
C GLN A 155 -16.79 15.63 5.34
N VAL A 156 -16.17 14.46 5.24
CA VAL A 156 -16.74 13.24 4.66
C VAL A 156 -16.61 12.15 5.71
N SER A 157 -17.51 12.10 6.67
CA SER A 157 -17.57 11.07 7.74
C SER A 157 -18.82 10.22 7.57
#